data_34ecb3ebbc40c5693f2550631ea9b064
#
_entry.id   34ecb3ebbc40c5693f2550631ea9b064
#
_cell.length_a   1.000
_cell.length_b   1.000
_cell.length_c   1.000
_cell.angle_alpha   90.00
_cell.angle_beta   90.00
_cell.angle_gamma   90.00
#
_symmetry.space_group_name_H-M   'P 1'
#
loop_
_entity.id
_entity.type
_entity.pdbx_description
1 polymer ?
#
loop_
_entity_poly.entity_id
_entity_poly.type
_entity_poly.pdbx_seq_one_letter_code
_entity_poly.pdbx_strand_id
1 'polypeptide(L)'
;RTFMNYRQAIQEMFDVNIECDASTYEYYIEDPDALQGNGARVWALNTLAVSNMLNESQELRNRIVLENIPSGQKFLRIVFEAMKENRVLILSYRSFRRVTSSHTLAAPYFVKLFRQRWYVIAKDFTDRKIKTYALDRVASLELSSRTFVYPDSFSPIDYFRDCFGITHDDMPAQEVVLRVPALQANYLRTLPLHESQEELDRNEHSSTFHY
;
A
#
# COMPACT_ATOMS: atom_id res chain seq x y z
N ARG A 1 -6.73 28.91 18.98
CA ARG A 1 -7.23 28.92 17.56
C ARG A 1 -6.51 27.86 16.70
N THR A 2 -5.20 27.70 16.83
CA THR A 2 -4.40 26.76 16.04
C THR A 2 -4.71 25.28 16.36
N PHE A 3 -4.84 24.95 17.64
CA PHE A 3 -5.15 23.57 18.07
C PHE A 3 -6.49 23.06 17.51
N MET A 4 -7.54 23.89 17.60
CA MET A 4 -8.87 23.51 17.10
C MET A 4 -8.88 23.27 15.59
N ASN A 5 -8.09 24.04 14.84
CA ASN A 5 -7.95 23.82 13.39
C ASN A 5 -7.23 22.51 13.08
N TYR A 6 -6.20 22.15 13.87
CA TYR A 6 -5.52 20.85 13.71
C TYR A 6 -6.41 19.68 14.11
N ARG A 7 -7.18 19.82 15.20
CA ARG A 7 -8.16 18.80 15.61
C ARG A 7 -9.15 18.53 14.48
N GLN A 8 -9.75 19.60 13.93
CA GLN A 8 -10.71 19.47 12.83
C GLN A 8 -10.07 18.85 11.58
N ALA A 9 -8.87 19.27 11.20
CA ALA A 9 -8.15 18.70 10.05
C ALA A 9 -7.85 17.22 10.25
N ILE A 10 -7.49 16.79 11.48
CA ILE A 10 -7.27 15.37 11.81
C ILE A 10 -8.60 14.60 11.73
N GLN A 11 -9.69 15.13 12.30
CA GLN A 11 -11.00 14.50 12.23
C GLN A 11 -11.46 14.30 10.79
N GLU A 12 -11.33 15.32 9.95
CA GLU A 12 -11.69 15.25 8.53
C GLU A 12 -10.78 14.32 7.72
N MET A 13 -9.46 14.36 7.98
CA MET A 13 -8.47 13.56 7.25
C MET A 13 -8.58 12.07 7.57
N PHE A 14 -8.85 11.74 8.82
CA PHE A 14 -8.86 10.35 9.31
C PHE A 14 -10.25 9.82 9.59
N ASP A 15 -11.29 10.65 9.42
CA ASP A 15 -12.69 10.31 9.70
C ASP A 15 -12.84 9.70 11.10
N VAL A 16 -12.25 10.37 12.08
CA VAL A 16 -12.30 10.01 13.49
C VAL A 16 -12.93 11.13 14.28
N ASN A 17 -13.66 10.80 15.33
CA ASN A 17 -14.16 11.80 16.27
C ASN A 17 -13.18 11.97 17.43
N ILE A 18 -12.71 13.20 17.68
CA ILE A 18 -11.83 13.54 18.79
C ILE A 18 -12.65 14.34 19.80
N GLU A 19 -12.87 13.78 20.98
CA GLU A 19 -13.59 14.39 22.06
C GLU A 19 -12.64 14.90 23.16
N CYS A 20 -13.14 15.78 24.01
CA CYS A 20 -12.43 16.31 25.17
C CYS A 20 -13.18 15.91 26.44
N ASP A 21 -12.52 15.21 27.34
CA ASP A 21 -13.06 15.01 28.68
C ASP A 21 -13.03 16.34 29.45
N ALA A 22 -14.21 16.83 29.82
CA ALA A 22 -14.36 18.12 30.52
C ALA A 22 -13.79 18.09 31.94
N SER A 23 -13.58 16.91 32.52
CA SER A 23 -13.06 16.75 33.89
C SER A 23 -11.53 16.74 33.95
N THR A 24 -10.90 16.10 32.96
CA THR A 24 -9.43 15.97 32.87
C THR A 24 -8.80 16.92 31.88
N TYR A 25 -9.59 17.51 30.97
CA TYR A 25 -9.15 18.30 29.82
C TYR A 25 -8.27 17.51 28.84
N GLU A 26 -8.36 16.17 28.86
CA GLU A 26 -7.66 15.29 27.93
C GLU A 26 -8.50 15.07 26.68
N TYR A 27 -7.82 15.00 25.54
CA TYR A 27 -8.44 14.67 24.27
C TYR A 27 -8.25 13.21 23.95
N TYR A 28 -9.31 12.55 23.50
CA TYR A 28 -9.30 11.15 23.14
C TYR A 28 -10.09 10.90 21.85
N ILE A 29 -9.80 9.79 21.18
CA ILE A 29 -10.57 9.33 20.02
C ILE A 29 -11.75 8.54 20.55
N GLU A 30 -12.98 8.96 20.23
CA GLU A 30 -14.22 8.38 20.75
C GLU A 30 -14.38 6.90 20.38
N ASP A 31 -14.00 6.55 19.15
CA ASP A 31 -13.99 5.16 18.68
C ASP A 31 -12.59 4.75 18.20
N PRO A 32 -11.75 4.19 19.07
CA PRO A 32 -10.42 3.71 18.70
C PRO A 32 -10.46 2.58 17.64
N ASP A 33 -11.56 1.81 17.59
CA ASP A 33 -11.73 0.71 16.64
C ASP A 33 -12.02 1.19 15.24
N ALA A 34 -12.52 2.42 15.07
CA ALA A 34 -12.64 3.07 13.75
C ALA A 34 -11.31 3.17 13.02
N LEU A 35 -10.19 3.18 13.75
CA LEU A 35 -8.84 3.15 13.17
C LEU A 35 -8.41 1.75 12.73
N GLN A 36 -9.00 0.69 13.25
CA GLN A 36 -8.59 -0.70 12.95
C GLN A 36 -9.13 -1.19 11.59
N GLY A 37 -10.24 -0.64 11.12
CA GLY A 37 -10.92 -1.09 9.90
C GLY A 37 -10.32 -0.61 8.57
N ASN A 38 -9.40 0.37 8.57
CA ASN A 38 -8.84 0.94 7.35
C ASN A 38 -7.31 0.97 7.40
N GLY A 39 -6.69 -0.06 6.84
CA GLY A 39 -5.22 -0.22 6.83
C GLY A 39 -4.47 1.01 6.29
N ALA A 40 -5.02 1.76 5.34
CA ALA A 40 -4.42 2.98 4.81
C ALA A 40 -4.41 4.12 5.83
N ARG A 41 -5.48 4.27 6.63
CA ARG A 41 -5.58 5.29 7.70
C ARG A 41 -4.58 5.00 8.82
N VAL A 42 -4.55 3.78 9.32
CA VAL A 42 -3.61 3.33 10.35
C VAL A 42 -2.17 3.52 9.89
N TRP A 43 -1.89 3.13 8.65
CA TRP A 43 -0.57 3.33 8.05
C TRP A 43 -0.18 4.82 7.99
N ALA A 44 -1.09 5.72 7.59
CA ALA A 44 -0.83 7.16 7.52
C ALA A 44 -0.57 7.76 8.91
N LEU A 45 -1.36 7.40 9.92
CA LEU A 45 -1.17 7.84 11.30
C LEU A 45 0.17 7.39 11.87
N ASN A 46 0.50 6.12 11.72
CA ASN A 46 1.78 5.57 12.17
C ASN A 46 2.95 6.24 11.47
N THR A 47 2.84 6.52 10.17
CA THR A 47 3.88 7.21 9.39
C THR A 47 4.09 8.64 9.91
N LEU A 48 3.00 9.37 10.19
CA LEU A 48 3.07 10.72 10.78
C LEU A 48 3.65 10.70 12.19
N ALA A 49 3.22 9.77 13.05
CA ALA A 49 3.72 9.63 14.41
C ALA A 49 5.25 9.37 14.41
N VAL A 50 5.71 8.41 13.60
CA VAL A 50 7.13 8.10 13.46
C VAL A 50 7.90 9.31 12.91
N SER A 51 7.37 10.02 11.91
CA SER A 51 7.99 11.22 11.36
C SER A 51 8.15 12.32 12.41
N ASN A 52 7.14 12.55 13.26
CA ASN A 52 7.20 13.51 14.35
C ASN A 52 8.25 13.10 15.40
N MET A 53 8.26 11.84 15.83
CA MET A 53 9.27 11.33 16.77
C MET A 53 10.69 11.51 16.25
N LEU A 54 10.93 11.26 14.97
CA LEU A 54 12.24 11.45 14.33
C LEU A 54 12.63 12.93 14.27
N ASN A 55 11.67 13.83 14.07
CA ASN A 55 11.92 15.29 14.05
C ASN A 55 12.19 15.84 15.45
N GLU A 56 11.52 15.35 16.47
CA GLU A 56 11.73 15.73 17.88
C GLU A 56 13.05 15.20 18.45
N SER A 57 13.52 14.06 17.94
CA SER A 57 14.70 13.34 18.42
C SER A 57 15.90 13.53 17.49
N GLN A 58 16.23 14.80 17.15
CA GLN A 58 17.31 15.10 16.19
C GLN A 58 18.69 14.59 16.65
N GLU A 59 18.93 14.55 17.96
CA GLU A 59 20.15 14.00 18.57
C GLU A 59 20.31 12.49 18.37
N LEU A 60 19.22 11.79 18.06
CA LEU A 60 19.24 10.34 17.82
C LEU A 60 19.44 9.95 16.34
N ARG A 61 19.55 10.91 15.44
CA ARG A 61 19.66 10.64 13.98
C ARG A 61 20.81 9.67 13.63
N ASN A 62 21.91 9.74 14.34
CA ASN A 62 23.07 8.87 14.11
C ASN A 62 22.88 7.45 14.68
N ARG A 63 21.81 7.22 15.42
CA ARG A 63 21.45 5.91 16.01
C ARG A 63 20.30 5.23 15.29
N ILE A 64 19.72 5.88 14.29
CA ILE A 64 18.59 5.38 13.52
C ILE A 64 19.07 5.09 12.11
N VAL A 65 19.02 3.82 11.73
CA VAL A 65 19.38 3.36 10.38
C VAL A 65 18.09 3.00 9.65
N LEU A 66 17.81 3.73 8.59
CA LEU A 66 16.66 3.46 7.71
C LEU A 66 17.17 2.84 6.41
N GLU A 67 16.46 1.81 5.95
CA GLU A 67 16.71 1.23 4.64
C GLU A 67 16.28 2.23 3.55
N ASN A 68 17.18 2.51 2.62
CA ASN A 68 16.88 3.40 1.50
C ASN A 68 16.24 2.60 0.35
N ILE A 69 14.91 2.49 0.39
CA ILE A 69 14.15 1.79 -0.63
C ILE A 69 13.61 2.80 -1.65
N PRO A 70 13.92 2.65 -2.95
CA PRO A 70 13.31 3.47 -3.99
C PRO A 70 11.79 3.22 -4.01
N SER A 71 11.01 4.15 -3.48
CA SER A 71 9.55 3.98 -3.32
C SER A 71 8.73 4.51 -4.50
N GLY A 72 9.32 5.39 -5.32
CA GLY A 72 8.59 6.10 -6.37
C GLY A 72 7.56 7.12 -5.86
N GLN A 73 7.59 7.44 -4.56
CA GLN A 73 6.61 8.30 -3.88
C GLN A 73 6.39 9.66 -4.54
N LYS A 74 7.40 10.22 -5.21
CA LYS A 74 7.31 11.50 -5.94
C LYS A 74 6.19 11.53 -6.99
N PHE A 75 5.77 10.38 -7.49
CA PHE A 75 4.71 10.26 -8.49
C PHE A 75 3.31 10.05 -7.91
N LEU A 76 3.18 9.78 -6.60
CA LEU A 76 1.89 9.47 -5.99
C LEU A 76 0.86 10.58 -6.17
N ARG A 77 1.29 11.85 -6.03
CA ARG A 77 0.38 12.99 -6.17
C ARG A 77 -0.34 12.98 -7.53
N ILE A 78 0.43 12.82 -8.62
CA ILE A 78 -0.13 12.82 -9.97
C ILE A 78 -0.99 11.57 -10.22
N VAL A 79 -0.63 10.42 -9.62
CA VAL A 79 -1.44 9.21 -9.71
C VAL A 79 -2.77 9.37 -9.01
N PHE A 80 -2.79 9.93 -7.78
CA PHE A 80 -4.04 10.20 -7.06
C PHE A 80 -4.93 11.21 -7.77
N GLU A 81 -4.35 12.27 -8.33
CA GLU A 81 -5.08 13.24 -9.16
C GLU A 81 -5.72 12.55 -10.37
N ALA A 82 -4.95 11.71 -11.08
CA ALA A 82 -5.46 10.94 -12.21
C ALA A 82 -6.61 9.99 -11.82
N MET A 83 -6.50 9.32 -10.67
CA MET A 83 -7.56 8.44 -10.16
C MET A 83 -8.81 9.21 -9.77
N LYS A 84 -8.65 10.35 -9.06
CA LYS A 84 -9.76 11.20 -8.61
C LYS A 84 -10.56 11.77 -9.79
N GLU A 85 -9.88 12.16 -10.87
CA GLU A 85 -10.48 12.77 -12.04
C GLU A 85 -10.77 11.76 -13.17
N ASN A 86 -10.50 10.47 -12.95
CA ASN A 86 -10.57 9.43 -13.98
C ASN A 86 -9.82 9.80 -15.26
N ARG A 87 -8.62 10.36 -15.12
CA ARG A 87 -7.75 10.77 -16.23
C ARG A 87 -6.69 9.73 -16.54
N VAL A 88 -6.41 9.59 -17.82
CA VAL A 88 -5.37 8.70 -18.33
C VAL A 88 -3.99 9.29 -18.04
N LEU A 89 -3.06 8.44 -17.63
CA LEU A 89 -1.65 8.77 -17.45
C LEU A 89 -0.85 8.53 -18.73
N ILE A 90 0.04 9.45 -19.05
CA ILE A 90 1.11 9.26 -20.04
C ILE A 90 2.33 8.79 -19.28
N LEU A 91 2.72 7.56 -19.51
CA LEU A 91 3.71 6.83 -18.71
C LEU A 91 4.93 6.48 -19.53
N SER A 92 6.13 6.92 -19.11
CA SER A 92 7.40 6.40 -19.58
C SER A 92 7.97 5.43 -18.54
N TYR A 93 8.09 4.16 -18.90
CA TYR A 93 8.38 3.09 -17.98
C TYR A 93 9.58 2.24 -18.36
N ARG A 94 10.49 1.99 -17.41
CA ARG A 94 11.64 1.12 -17.58
C ARG A 94 11.35 -0.27 -17.00
N SER A 95 10.95 -1.19 -17.86
CA SER A 95 10.81 -2.60 -17.49
C SER A 95 12.19 -3.26 -17.38
N PHE A 96 12.36 -4.20 -16.44
CA PHE A 96 13.58 -5.02 -16.37
C PHE A 96 13.73 -5.98 -17.57
N ARG A 97 12.64 -6.21 -18.31
CA ARG A 97 12.65 -7.08 -19.50
C ARG A 97 13.06 -6.37 -20.78
N ARG A 98 13.23 -5.03 -20.74
CA ARG A 98 13.56 -4.22 -21.92
C ARG A 98 14.70 -3.25 -21.61
N VAL A 99 15.58 -3.06 -22.56
CA VAL A 99 16.71 -2.12 -22.44
C VAL A 99 16.24 -0.66 -22.52
N THR A 100 15.22 -0.39 -23.33
CA THR A 100 14.66 0.95 -23.53
C THR A 100 13.37 1.17 -22.74
N SER A 101 13.14 2.41 -22.33
CA SER A 101 11.85 2.80 -21.76
C SER A 101 10.74 2.70 -22.80
N SER A 102 9.58 2.21 -22.39
CA SER A 102 8.38 2.20 -23.20
C SER A 102 7.47 3.36 -22.83
N HIS A 103 6.85 3.98 -23.84
CA HIS A 103 5.80 4.97 -23.61
C HIS A 103 4.44 4.30 -23.78
N THR A 104 3.55 4.55 -22.84
CA THR A 104 2.19 4.03 -22.90
C THR A 104 1.17 4.99 -22.29
N LEU A 105 -0.07 4.84 -22.71
CA LEU A 105 -1.22 5.45 -22.06
C LEU A 105 -1.84 4.43 -21.13
N ALA A 106 -2.04 4.79 -19.85
CA ALA A 106 -2.58 3.89 -18.86
C ALA A 106 -3.67 4.54 -18.02
N ALA A 107 -4.78 3.86 -17.84
CA ALA A 107 -5.87 4.26 -16.95
C ALA A 107 -5.57 3.72 -15.54
N PRO A 108 -5.23 4.56 -14.55
CA PRO A 108 -4.91 4.09 -13.21
C PRO A 108 -6.18 3.64 -12.50
N TYR A 109 -6.20 2.38 -12.07
CA TYR A 109 -7.32 1.82 -11.33
C TYR A 109 -7.13 1.97 -9.83
N PHE A 110 -5.98 1.55 -9.31
CA PHE A 110 -5.65 1.69 -7.90
C PHE A 110 -4.14 1.66 -7.65
N VAL A 111 -3.74 1.96 -6.42
CA VAL A 111 -2.35 1.86 -5.97
C VAL A 111 -2.21 0.81 -4.88
N LYS A 112 -1.07 0.12 -4.87
CA LYS A 112 -0.69 -0.84 -3.83
C LYS A 112 0.67 -0.48 -3.27
N LEU A 113 0.77 -0.40 -1.93
CA LEU A 113 2.04 -0.34 -1.24
C LEU A 113 2.45 -1.77 -0.88
N PHE A 114 3.60 -2.21 -1.37
CA PHE A 114 4.15 -3.52 -1.05
C PHE A 114 5.65 -3.42 -0.83
N ARG A 115 6.14 -3.89 0.33
CA ARG A 115 7.54 -3.83 0.75
C ARG A 115 8.15 -2.45 0.54
N GLN A 116 7.46 -1.43 1.04
CA GLN A 116 7.83 0.00 0.97
C GLN A 116 7.92 0.60 -0.44
N ARG A 117 7.48 -0.11 -1.47
CA ARG A 117 7.40 0.38 -2.85
C ARG A 117 5.97 0.60 -3.27
N TRP A 118 5.73 1.69 -3.96
CA TRP A 118 4.43 2.01 -4.54
C TRP A 118 4.29 1.45 -5.95
N TYR A 119 3.15 0.86 -6.18
CA TYR A 119 2.75 0.31 -7.47
C TYR A 119 1.43 0.94 -7.89
N VAL A 120 1.30 1.30 -9.16
CA VAL A 120 0.03 1.63 -9.79
C VAL A 120 -0.42 0.47 -10.66
N ILE A 121 -1.65 0.05 -10.44
CA ILE A 121 -2.30 -0.95 -11.26
C ILE A 121 -3.18 -0.20 -12.24
N ALA A 122 -2.92 -0.37 -13.52
CA ALA A 122 -3.54 0.43 -14.56
C ALA A 122 -3.84 -0.40 -15.81
N LYS A 123 -4.93 -0.06 -16.50
CA LYS A 123 -5.23 -0.61 -17.81
C LYS A 123 -4.37 0.07 -18.86
N ASP A 124 -3.46 -0.69 -19.46
CA ASP A 124 -2.62 -0.25 -20.57
C ASP A 124 -3.45 -0.21 -21.85
N PHE A 125 -3.42 0.93 -22.56
CA PHE A 125 -4.17 1.08 -23.81
C PHE A 125 -3.48 0.45 -25.04
N THR A 126 -2.20 0.06 -24.92
CA THR A 126 -1.46 -0.56 -26.01
C THR A 126 -1.94 -1.99 -26.30
N ASP A 127 -2.10 -2.78 -25.24
CA ASP A 127 -2.55 -4.17 -25.33
C ASP A 127 -3.87 -4.46 -24.60
N ARG A 128 -4.46 -3.42 -24.01
CA ARG A 128 -5.74 -3.46 -23.27
C ARG A 128 -5.71 -4.34 -22.01
N LYS A 129 -4.51 -4.70 -21.52
CA LYS A 129 -4.34 -5.50 -20.30
C LYS A 129 -4.19 -4.61 -19.07
N ILE A 130 -4.60 -5.14 -17.91
CA ILE A 130 -4.28 -4.53 -16.63
C ILE A 130 -2.85 -4.93 -16.27
N LYS A 131 -2.03 -3.95 -15.92
CA LYS A 131 -0.61 -4.14 -15.60
C LYS A 131 -0.26 -3.48 -14.28
N THR A 132 0.76 -4.01 -13.64
CA THR A 132 1.37 -3.46 -12.42
C THR A 132 2.62 -2.68 -12.78
N TYR A 133 2.62 -1.38 -12.51
CA TYR A 133 3.75 -0.48 -12.74
C TYR A 133 4.35 -0.05 -11.41
N ALA A 134 5.61 -0.41 -11.15
CA ALA A 134 6.35 0.07 -9.99
C ALA A 134 6.75 1.53 -10.19
N LEU A 135 6.35 2.42 -9.29
CA LEU A 135 6.57 3.86 -9.45
C LEU A 135 8.04 4.26 -9.41
N ASP A 136 8.89 3.48 -8.75
CA ASP A 136 10.35 3.68 -8.74
C ASP A 136 11.02 3.44 -10.11
N ARG A 137 10.33 2.75 -11.02
CA ARG A 137 10.79 2.49 -12.40
C ARG A 137 10.15 3.41 -13.45
N VAL A 138 9.36 4.36 -13.01
CA VAL A 138 8.79 5.40 -13.86
C VAL A 138 9.84 6.47 -14.13
N ALA A 139 10.11 6.73 -15.40
CA ALA A 139 11.02 7.80 -15.83
C ALA A 139 10.30 9.15 -15.88
N SER A 140 9.11 9.19 -16.48
CA SER A 140 8.22 10.35 -16.49
C SER A 140 6.77 9.93 -16.41
N LEU A 141 5.96 10.79 -15.81
CA LEU A 141 4.52 10.60 -15.64
C LEU A 141 3.81 11.93 -15.80
N GLU A 142 2.82 11.97 -16.67
CA GLU A 142 2.05 13.17 -16.97
C GLU A 142 0.55 12.83 -17.05
N LEU A 143 -0.29 13.81 -16.74
CA LEU A 143 -1.73 13.71 -16.93
C LEU A 143 -2.10 13.99 -18.38
N SER A 144 -2.83 13.06 -18.99
CA SER A 144 -3.47 13.28 -20.28
C SER A 144 -4.76 14.10 -20.13
N SER A 145 -5.19 14.78 -21.19
CA SER A 145 -6.55 15.34 -21.27
C SER A 145 -7.64 14.27 -21.45
N ARG A 146 -7.24 13.05 -21.77
CA ARG A 146 -8.14 11.92 -21.99
C ARG A 146 -8.64 11.35 -20.66
N THR A 147 -9.93 11.05 -20.59
CA THR A 147 -10.56 10.37 -19.45
C THR A 147 -10.83 8.89 -19.76
N PHE A 148 -11.13 8.13 -18.71
CA PHE A 148 -11.57 6.75 -18.81
C PHE A 148 -12.78 6.51 -17.89
N VAL A 149 -13.47 5.40 -18.08
CA VAL A 149 -14.52 4.93 -17.17
C VAL A 149 -13.92 3.84 -16.30
N TYR A 150 -13.96 4.04 -14.98
CA TYR A 150 -13.58 3.00 -14.02
C TYR A 150 -14.65 1.90 -14.05
N PRO A 151 -14.28 0.61 -14.19
CA PRO A 151 -15.27 -0.45 -14.24
C PRO A 151 -15.91 -0.68 -12.87
N ASP A 152 -17.24 -0.59 -12.76
CA ASP A 152 -17.99 -0.79 -11.51
C ASP A 152 -17.78 -2.17 -10.89
N SER A 153 -17.50 -3.18 -11.71
CA SER A 153 -17.27 -4.57 -11.27
C SER A 153 -15.81 -4.84 -10.85
N PHE A 154 -14.90 -3.87 -10.96
CA PHE A 154 -13.51 -4.09 -10.64
C PHE A 154 -13.24 -3.90 -9.13
N SER A 155 -12.76 -4.95 -8.48
CA SER A 155 -12.36 -4.93 -7.07
C SER A 155 -10.84 -5.01 -6.92
N PRO A 156 -10.18 -4.00 -6.33
CA PRO A 156 -8.75 -4.06 -6.01
C PRO A 156 -8.36 -5.22 -5.09
N ILE A 157 -9.25 -5.59 -4.16
CA ILE A 157 -9.04 -6.69 -3.22
C ILE A 157 -9.06 -8.01 -3.98
N ASP A 158 -10.10 -8.24 -4.79
CA ASP A 158 -10.23 -9.48 -5.57
C ASP A 158 -9.13 -9.65 -6.60
N TYR A 159 -8.62 -8.55 -7.15
CA TYR A 159 -7.54 -8.58 -8.14
C TYR A 159 -6.27 -9.23 -7.62
N PHE A 160 -5.98 -9.12 -6.34
CA PHE A 160 -4.77 -9.70 -5.71
C PHE A 160 -5.08 -10.82 -4.72
N ARG A 161 -6.33 -11.30 -4.64
CA ARG A 161 -6.74 -12.33 -3.67
C ARG A 161 -5.88 -13.58 -3.75
N ASP A 162 -5.58 -14.04 -4.96
CA ASP A 162 -4.87 -15.28 -5.20
C ASP A 162 -3.40 -15.01 -5.62
N CYS A 163 -2.83 -13.90 -5.14
CA CYS A 163 -1.53 -13.45 -5.60
C CYS A 163 -0.55 -13.19 -4.47
N PHE A 164 0.64 -13.74 -4.55
CA PHE A 164 1.75 -13.34 -3.70
C PHE A 164 2.28 -11.96 -4.10
N GLY A 165 2.04 -10.97 -3.24
CA GLY A 165 2.59 -9.61 -3.37
C GLY A 165 1.98 -8.81 -4.50
N ILE A 166 2.72 -8.63 -5.60
CA ILE A 166 2.35 -7.74 -6.73
C ILE A 166 2.33 -8.46 -8.07
N THR A 167 2.58 -9.75 -8.08
CA THR A 167 2.58 -10.55 -9.29
C THR A 167 1.17 -11.08 -9.51
N HIS A 168 0.60 -10.71 -10.65
CA HIS A 168 -0.68 -11.20 -11.13
C HIS A 168 -0.49 -11.71 -12.56
N ASP A 169 -0.99 -12.88 -12.84
CA ASP A 169 -1.06 -13.46 -14.18
C ASP A 169 -2.46 -14.06 -14.42
N ASP A 170 -2.68 -14.56 -15.64
CA ASP A 170 -3.96 -15.15 -16.03
C ASP A 170 -4.03 -16.65 -15.66
N MET A 171 -3.08 -17.18 -14.87
CA MET A 171 -3.07 -18.58 -14.43
C MET A 171 -4.03 -18.77 -13.26
N PRO A 172 -4.72 -19.89 -13.19
CA PRO A 172 -5.54 -20.23 -12.03
C PRO A 172 -4.64 -20.38 -10.77
N ALA A 173 -5.18 -19.98 -9.62
CA ALA A 173 -4.51 -20.20 -8.35
C ALA A 173 -4.17 -21.69 -8.18
N GLN A 174 -3.01 -21.95 -7.60
CA GLN A 174 -2.52 -23.28 -7.29
C GLN A 174 -2.36 -23.43 -5.79
N GLU A 175 -2.75 -24.58 -5.28
CA GLU A 175 -2.49 -24.94 -3.90
C GLU A 175 -0.98 -25.06 -3.66
N VAL A 176 -0.50 -24.40 -2.58
CA VAL A 176 0.90 -24.46 -2.17
C VAL A 176 1.00 -24.97 -0.75
N VAL A 177 1.72 -26.07 -0.56
CA VAL A 177 1.99 -26.63 0.76
C VAL A 177 3.47 -26.45 1.10
N LEU A 178 3.75 -25.72 2.18
CA LEU A 178 5.09 -25.45 2.67
C LEU A 178 5.34 -26.17 3.99
N ARG A 179 6.37 -27.01 4.01
CA ARG A 179 6.90 -27.54 5.26
C ARG A 179 8.16 -26.79 5.67
N VAL A 180 8.14 -26.23 6.88
CA VAL A 180 9.22 -25.41 7.42
C VAL A 180 9.68 -25.93 8.78
N PRO A 181 10.97 -25.75 9.17
CA PRO A 181 11.46 -26.08 10.50
C PRO A 181 10.68 -25.34 11.58
N ALA A 182 10.48 -25.96 12.76
CA ALA A 182 9.69 -25.40 13.85
C ALA A 182 10.10 -23.98 14.25
N LEU A 183 11.42 -23.69 14.21
CA LEU A 183 11.93 -22.34 14.51
C LEU A 183 11.47 -21.32 13.48
N GLN A 184 11.48 -21.69 12.19
CA GLN A 184 11.06 -20.78 11.09
C GLN A 184 9.54 -20.60 11.05
N ALA A 185 8.78 -21.58 11.52
CA ALA A 185 7.31 -21.48 11.58
C ALA A 185 6.81 -20.29 12.41
N ASN A 186 7.56 -19.89 13.44
CA ASN A 186 7.21 -18.73 14.27
C ASN A 186 7.20 -17.41 13.46
N TYR A 187 8.11 -17.26 12.50
CA TYR A 187 8.12 -16.08 11.62
C TYR A 187 6.89 -16.05 10.72
N LEU A 188 6.47 -17.20 10.19
CA LEU A 188 5.26 -17.28 9.34
C LEU A 188 3.98 -17.03 10.13
N ARG A 189 3.93 -17.42 11.41
CA ARG A 189 2.78 -17.13 12.29
C ARG A 189 2.65 -15.64 12.61
N THR A 190 3.78 -14.95 12.81
CA THR A 190 3.79 -13.52 13.15
C THR A 190 3.65 -12.63 11.92
N LEU A 191 4.10 -13.09 10.76
CA LEU A 191 3.99 -12.39 9.48
C LEU A 191 3.63 -13.39 8.38
N PRO A 192 2.34 -13.68 8.19
CA PRO A 192 1.87 -14.59 7.16
C PRO A 192 2.34 -14.16 5.76
N LEU A 193 2.70 -15.13 4.93
CA LEU A 193 3.10 -14.86 3.54
C LEU A 193 1.92 -14.42 2.70
N HIS A 194 0.72 -14.94 3.01
CA HIS A 194 -0.53 -14.62 2.33
C HIS A 194 -1.68 -14.73 3.32
N GLU A 195 -2.80 -14.05 3.05
CA GLU A 195 -3.99 -14.06 3.92
C GLU A 195 -4.68 -15.45 3.99
N SER A 196 -4.49 -16.29 2.97
CA SER A 196 -4.99 -17.67 2.96
C SER A 196 -4.18 -18.64 3.80
N GLN A 197 -3.12 -18.19 4.49
CA GLN A 197 -2.24 -19.06 5.25
C GLN A 197 -2.97 -19.82 6.34
N GLU A 198 -2.93 -21.14 6.26
CA GLU A 198 -3.44 -22.07 7.26
C GLU A 198 -2.35 -23.02 7.73
N GLU A 199 -2.20 -23.21 9.05
CA GLU A 199 -1.26 -24.20 9.60
C GLU A 199 -1.96 -25.54 9.76
N LEU A 200 -1.61 -26.52 8.91
CA LEU A 200 -2.24 -27.83 8.86
C LEU A 200 -1.69 -28.80 9.90
N ASP A 201 -0.38 -28.75 10.17
CA ASP A 201 0.30 -29.67 11.08
C ASP A 201 1.46 -28.98 11.80
N ARG A 202 1.66 -29.36 13.04
CA ARG A 202 2.72 -28.84 13.90
C ARG A 202 3.31 -29.95 14.77
N ASN A 203 4.63 -30.10 14.74
CA ASN A 203 5.34 -30.96 15.66
C ASN A 203 6.63 -30.28 16.18
N GLU A 204 7.43 -31.00 16.98
CA GLU A 204 8.65 -30.44 17.58
C GLU A 204 9.72 -30.03 16.54
N HIS A 205 9.67 -30.58 15.34
CA HIS A 205 10.70 -30.38 14.33
C HIS A 205 10.26 -29.49 13.17
N SER A 206 8.97 -29.46 12.87
CA SER A 206 8.45 -28.76 11.69
C SER A 206 6.98 -28.36 11.82
N SER A 207 6.56 -27.41 11.01
CA SER A 207 5.16 -27.08 10.74
C SER A 207 4.90 -27.10 9.24
N THR A 208 3.66 -27.42 8.88
CA THR A 208 3.17 -27.45 7.50
C THR A 208 2.10 -26.38 7.33
N PHE A 209 2.30 -25.51 6.37
CA PHE A 209 1.38 -24.43 6.03
C PHE A 209 0.80 -24.66 4.63
N HIS A 210 -0.47 -24.32 4.50
CA HIS A 210 -1.22 -24.35 3.26
C HIS A 210 -1.57 -22.92 2.82
N TYR A 211 -1.60 -22.69 1.50
CA TYR A 211 -1.92 -21.41 0.89
C TYR A 211 -2.85 -21.59 -0.30
#